data_4887e3be37abbb53ee89034fd18d8147
#
_entry.id   4887e3be37abbb53ee89034fd18d8147
#
_cell.length_a   1.000
_cell.length_b   1.000
_cell.length_c   1.000
_cell.angle_alpha   90.00
_cell.angle_beta   90.00
_cell.angle_gamma   90.00
#
_symmetry.space_group_name_H-M   'P 1'
#
loop_
_entity.id
_entity.type
_entity.pdbx_description
1 polymer ?
#
loop_
_entity_poly.entity_id
_entity_poly.type
_entity_poly.pdbx_seq_one_letter_code
_entity_poly.pdbx_strand_id
1 'polypeptide(L)'
;MLSGGALIADLPTSPLNEEYTITGNETVNGQWYQHYQVGDNGILNIYGEGAMLTVNYGHNYSPTFSGSGIVNVGSDTDFGRLVVTSAGAFEDGWNNIINFTGTINVGYRGDFSISGEFPSHYGTIFSIRNLNIDGTVSVMPSIQNNASYFEVGNLNLSKDGMFTSEIDIQMTGNGVYNIYGNGFSAPRIRISQGESNVINLNGENLLSNIKTIDFQSYGGYLRINAYADNILNGFTFNSNAKLGISVSAGETLIIDNLKIENTNVSNVAIEFYDYTNGSFGIGDSDVWIEGNRLYIPSTDTYVDLIAYDAEGSVLSGIWSLDWDGYTNSFIFNQTVPEPAVFAVVLGGLALFCALRNRRRPRSR
;
A
#
# COMPACT_ATOMS: atom_id res chain seq x y z
N MET A 1 47.27 -27.59 4.39
CA MET A 1 46.00 -27.01 4.85
C MET A 1 46.23 -25.51 4.95
N LEU A 2 45.89 -24.80 3.89
CA LEU A 2 45.90 -23.34 3.88
C LEU A 2 44.50 -22.90 4.37
N SER A 3 44.43 -22.38 5.57
CA SER A 3 43.27 -21.65 6.05
C SER A 3 43.07 -20.40 5.19
N GLY A 4 42.12 -20.46 4.26
CA GLY A 4 41.68 -19.29 3.57
C GLY A 4 41.06 -18.34 4.60
N GLY A 5 41.81 -17.39 5.06
CA GLY A 5 41.26 -16.23 5.76
C GLY A 5 40.39 -15.49 4.76
N ALA A 6 39.11 -15.36 5.08
CA ALA A 6 38.27 -14.45 4.34
C ALA A 6 38.92 -13.06 4.39
N LEU A 7 39.31 -12.55 3.22
CA LEU A 7 39.63 -11.14 3.09
C LEU A 7 38.35 -10.39 3.49
N ILE A 8 38.37 -9.79 4.68
CA ILE A 8 37.43 -8.74 5.04
C ILE A 8 37.89 -7.57 4.17
N ALA A 9 37.29 -7.40 2.97
CA ALA A 9 37.45 -6.17 2.25
C ALA A 9 36.82 -5.10 3.16
N ASP A 10 37.61 -4.07 3.48
CA ASP A 10 37.16 -3.00 4.36
C ASP A 10 36.06 -2.23 3.64
N LEU A 11 34.83 -2.39 4.10
CA LEU A 11 33.76 -1.49 3.70
C LEU A 11 34.23 -0.05 3.92
N PRO A 12 33.90 0.87 3.01
CA PRO A 12 34.27 2.28 3.19
C PRO A 12 33.71 2.82 4.50
N THR A 13 34.32 3.89 5.00
CA THR A 13 33.92 4.49 6.25
C THR A 13 32.46 4.93 6.22
N SER A 14 31.74 4.61 7.29
CA SER A 14 30.35 5.06 7.49
C SER A 14 30.30 6.50 8.02
N PRO A 15 29.42 7.41 7.52
CA PRO A 15 28.50 7.19 6.42
C PRO A 15 29.16 7.19 5.06
N LEU A 16 28.72 6.27 4.18
CA LEU A 16 29.10 6.26 2.77
C LEU A 16 28.47 7.45 2.05
N ASN A 17 29.28 8.35 1.49
CA ASN A 17 28.84 9.54 0.76
C ASN A 17 29.31 9.58 -0.69
N GLU A 18 29.78 8.47 -1.18
CA GLU A 18 30.25 8.27 -2.56
C GLU A 18 29.70 6.95 -3.11
N GLU A 19 29.97 6.66 -4.37
CA GLU A 19 29.64 5.37 -4.97
C GLU A 19 30.66 4.30 -4.56
N TYR A 20 30.16 3.16 -4.09
CA TYR A 20 30.97 1.99 -3.76
C TYR A 20 30.32 0.71 -4.27
N THR A 21 31.14 -0.20 -4.80
CA THR A 21 30.65 -1.48 -5.32
C THR A 21 31.26 -2.65 -4.57
N ILE A 22 30.39 -3.47 -4.00
CA ILE A 22 30.72 -4.77 -3.40
C ILE A 22 30.68 -5.82 -4.50
N THR A 23 31.81 -6.48 -4.73
CA THR A 23 31.92 -7.57 -5.72
C THR A 23 32.18 -8.93 -5.07
N GLY A 24 32.32 -8.99 -3.76
CA GLY A 24 32.57 -10.19 -2.96
C GLY A 24 31.60 -10.26 -1.76
N ASN A 25 32.00 -11.04 -0.75
CA ASN A 25 31.22 -11.20 0.47
C ASN A 25 31.69 -10.21 1.54
N GLU A 26 30.83 -9.32 1.93
CA GLU A 26 31.05 -8.34 2.99
C GLU A 26 30.09 -8.57 4.16
N THR A 27 30.52 -8.25 5.37
CA THR A 27 29.68 -8.38 6.55
C THR A 27 29.76 -7.12 7.42
N VAL A 28 28.60 -6.57 7.72
CA VAL A 28 28.43 -5.54 8.76
C VAL A 28 27.93 -6.22 10.03
N ASN A 29 28.76 -6.23 11.07
CA ASN A 29 28.38 -6.76 12.38
C ASN A 29 27.95 -5.63 13.28
N GLY A 30 26.68 -5.58 13.63
CA GLY A 30 26.13 -4.63 14.61
C GLY A 30 26.55 -4.99 16.03
N GLN A 31 27.80 -4.70 16.42
CA GLN A 31 28.25 -4.79 17.79
C GLN A 31 28.35 -3.39 18.38
N TRP A 32 27.75 -3.18 19.57
CA TRP A 32 27.92 -1.98 20.42
C TRP A 32 28.21 -0.67 19.66
N TYR A 33 27.15 0.02 19.12
CA TYR A 33 27.23 1.31 18.41
C TYR A 33 27.83 1.27 16.98
N GLN A 34 28.10 0.12 16.41
CA GLN A 34 28.49 0.03 15.01
C GLN A 34 27.26 -0.13 14.13
N HIS A 35 27.01 0.84 13.29
CA HIS A 35 25.98 0.81 12.26
C HIS A 35 26.58 1.29 10.95
N TYR A 36 26.10 0.73 9.86
CA TYR A 36 26.49 1.17 8.53
C TYR A 36 25.43 2.10 7.96
N GLN A 37 25.85 3.26 7.49
CA GLN A 37 24.98 4.26 6.93
C GLN A 37 25.37 4.52 5.46
N VAL A 38 24.36 4.60 4.59
CA VAL A 38 24.49 5.13 3.23
C VAL A 38 23.95 6.55 3.25
N GLY A 39 24.85 7.54 3.25
CA GLY A 39 24.48 8.97 3.33
C GLY A 39 23.74 9.47 2.10
N ASP A 40 23.29 10.73 2.11
CA ASP A 40 22.45 11.33 1.07
C ASP A 40 23.01 11.24 -0.35
N ASN A 41 24.33 11.29 -0.50
CA ASN A 41 25.02 11.17 -1.78
C ASN A 41 25.65 9.79 -1.98
N GLY A 42 25.45 8.86 -1.04
CA GLY A 42 26.03 7.52 -1.09
C GLY A 42 25.25 6.62 -2.05
N ILE A 43 25.98 5.85 -2.84
CA ILE A 43 25.44 4.78 -3.67
C ILE A 43 26.21 3.50 -3.32
N LEU A 44 25.50 2.51 -2.81
CA LEU A 44 26.04 1.19 -2.52
C LEU A 44 25.54 0.19 -3.55
N ASN A 45 26.44 -0.31 -4.36
CA ASN A 45 26.16 -1.35 -5.35
C ASN A 45 26.62 -2.71 -4.83
N ILE A 46 25.80 -3.74 -4.99
CA ILE A 46 26.11 -5.14 -4.66
C ILE A 46 25.95 -5.92 -5.96
N TYR A 47 27.03 -6.02 -6.74
CA TYR A 47 27.03 -6.59 -8.10
C TYR A 47 28.18 -7.56 -8.30
N GLY A 48 27.93 -8.71 -8.95
CA GLY A 48 28.92 -9.66 -9.37
C GLY A 48 28.64 -11.08 -8.91
N GLU A 49 29.35 -12.04 -9.47
CA GLU A 49 29.22 -13.45 -9.07
C GLU A 49 29.69 -13.59 -7.60
N GLY A 50 28.76 -13.94 -6.70
CA GLY A 50 29.04 -14.07 -5.27
C GLY A 50 29.04 -12.75 -4.48
N ALA A 51 28.69 -11.62 -5.10
CA ALA A 51 28.54 -10.35 -4.38
C ALA A 51 27.43 -10.44 -3.34
N MET A 52 27.77 -10.24 -2.08
CA MET A 52 26.83 -10.32 -0.96
C MET A 52 27.23 -9.34 0.15
N LEU A 53 26.25 -8.58 0.62
CA LEU A 53 26.35 -7.84 1.87
C LEU A 53 25.50 -8.53 2.92
N THR A 54 26.11 -8.98 4.00
CA THR A 54 25.44 -9.49 5.18
C THR A 54 25.40 -8.41 6.25
N VAL A 55 24.21 -7.99 6.64
CA VAL A 55 23.97 -7.12 7.79
C VAL A 55 23.56 -8.00 8.96
N ASN A 56 24.49 -8.23 9.87
CA ASN A 56 24.27 -9.08 11.03
C ASN A 56 23.90 -8.22 12.25
N TYR A 57 22.64 -8.33 12.67
CA TYR A 57 22.16 -7.56 13.82
C TYR A 57 22.78 -8.10 15.12
N GLY A 58 23.44 -7.22 15.84
CA GLY A 58 23.95 -7.44 17.19
C GLY A 58 23.23 -6.54 18.20
N HIS A 59 23.46 -6.73 19.48
CA HIS A 59 22.81 -5.96 20.56
C HIS A 59 22.85 -4.45 20.30
N ASN A 60 21.70 -3.73 20.17
CA ASN A 60 21.49 -2.36 20.62
C ASN A 60 20.26 -1.64 20.05
N TYR A 61 19.91 -0.49 20.64
CA TYR A 61 18.80 0.42 20.33
C TYR A 61 18.96 1.23 19.02
N SER A 62 19.99 1.02 18.25
CA SER A 62 20.27 1.75 17.00
C SER A 62 20.12 0.86 15.77
N PRO A 63 19.63 1.37 14.63
CA PRO A 63 19.55 0.58 13.41
C PRO A 63 20.93 0.13 12.97
N THR A 64 21.07 -1.16 12.64
CA THR A 64 22.34 -1.72 12.16
C THR A 64 22.63 -1.28 10.73
N PHE A 65 21.57 -1.04 9.93
CA PHE A 65 21.67 -0.55 8.58
C PHE A 65 20.68 0.60 8.38
N SER A 66 21.19 1.75 7.95
CA SER A 66 20.37 2.96 7.80
C SER A 66 20.88 3.87 6.68
N GLY A 67 20.15 4.93 6.41
CA GLY A 67 20.59 6.00 5.53
C GLY A 67 19.51 6.52 4.62
N SER A 68 19.90 7.51 3.81
CA SER A 68 19.06 8.24 2.87
C SER A 68 19.52 8.14 1.41
N GLY A 69 20.66 7.46 1.17
CA GLY A 69 21.20 7.26 -0.16
C GLY A 69 20.51 6.14 -0.96
N ILE A 70 21.28 5.51 -1.84
CA ILE A 70 20.77 4.45 -2.73
C ILE A 70 21.54 3.15 -2.47
N VAL A 71 20.80 2.05 -2.40
CA VAL A 71 21.35 0.70 -2.38
C VAL A 71 20.83 -0.07 -3.58
N ASN A 72 21.71 -0.56 -4.41
CA ASN A 72 21.40 -1.40 -5.57
C ASN A 72 21.85 -2.83 -5.31
N VAL A 73 20.94 -3.79 -5.42
CA VAL A 73 21.16 -5.21 -5.16
C VAL A 73 20.92 -5.98 -6.45
N GLY A 74 21.99 -6.46 -7.08
CA GLY A 74 21.93 -7.07 -8.40
C GLY A 74 21.48 -6.10 -9.50
N SER A 75 21.54 -6.57 -10.73
CA SER A 75 21.10 -5.84 -11.92
C SER A 75 20.40 -6.80 -12.88
N ASP A 76 20.15 -6.38 -14.11
CA ASP A 76 19.62 -7.28 -15.16
C ASP A 76 20.63 -8.36 -15.55
N THR A 77 21.93 -8.09 -15.41
CA THR A 77 23.02 -8.95 -15.82
C THR A 77 23.79 -9.57 -14.67
N ASP A 78 23.91 -8.87 -13.55
CA ASP A 78 24.78 -9.25 -12.45
C ASP A 78 24.00 -9.66 -11.21
N PHE A 79 24.41 -10.75 -10.58
CA PHE A 79 23.87 -11.16 -9.29
C PHE A 79 24.29 -10.18 -8.19
N GLY A 80 23.43 -10.05 -7.19
CA GLY A 80 23.75 -9.32 -5.96
C GLY A 80 22.85 -9.80 -4.84
N ARG A 81 23.36 -9.79 -3.62
CA ARG A 81 22.64 -10.28 -2.46
C ARG A 81 22.78 -9.35 -1.26
N LEU A 82 21.65 -8.93 -0.70
CA LEU A 82 21.59 -8.22 0.58
C LEU A 82 20.90 -9.15 1.60
N VAL A 83 21.60 -9.51 2.65
CA VAL A 83 21.08 -10.39 3.69
C VAL A 83 21.06 -9.61 5.01
N VAL A 84 19.90 -9.49 5.64
CA VAL A 84 19.77 -8.99 7.00
C VAL A 84 19.42 -10.15 7.90
N THR A 85 20.24 -10.41 8.89
CA THR A 85 20.08 -11.54 9.79
C THR A 85 20.38 -11.15 11.23
N SER A 86 20.00 -12.01 12.16
CA SER A 86 20.34 -11.88 13.57
C SER A 86 20.98 -13.16 14.07
N ALA A 87 22.01 -13.04 14.89
CA ALA A 87 22.82 -14.15 15.41
C ALA A 87 22.53 -14.54 16.86
N GLY A 88 21.45 -14.08 17.50
CA GLY A 88 21.23 -14.45 18.89
C GLY A 88 20.11 -13.78 19.66
N ALA A 89 19.87 -14.27 20.87
CA ALA A 89 18.84 -13.78 21.78
C ALA A 89 19.27 -12.44 22.44
N PHE A 90 18.38 -11.47 22.48
CA PHE A 90 18.63 -10.13 23.00
C PHE A 90 17.66 -9.77 24.11
N GLU A 91 18.13 -8.98 25.05
CA GLU A 91 17.33 -8.46 26.14
C GLU A 91 16.62 -7.15 25.74
N ASP A 92 15.44 -6.98 26.24
CA ASP A 92 14.49 -5.85 26.26
C ASP A 92 14.77 -4.59 25.41
N GLY A 93 13.89 -4.30 24.42
CA GLY A 93 13.79 -3.01 23.73
C GLY A 93 13.06 -3.03 22.39
N TRP A 94 12.56 -1.88 21.94
CA TRP A 94 12.11 -1.63 20.57
C TRP A 94 13.33 -1.61 19.65
N ASN A 95 13.38 -2.51 18.69
CA ASN A 95 14.55 -2.66 17.83
C ASN A 95 14.23 -2.26 16.39
N ASN A 96 14.70 -1.09 15.97
CA ASN A 96 14.77 -0.73 14.55
C ASN A 96 16.03 -1.36 13.97
N ILE A 97 15.89 -2.44 13.22
CA ILE A 97 17.05 -3.15 12.61
C ILE A 97 17.46 -2.47 11.31
N ILE A 98 16.49 -2.09 10.51
CA ILE A 98 16.68 -1.30 9.30
C ILE A 98 15.86 -0.01 9.47
N ASN A 99 16.50 1.13 9.24
CA ASN A 99 15.84 2.42 9.10
C ASN A 99 16.42 3.15 7.90
N PHE A 100 15.86 2.84 6.73
CA PHE A 100 16.37 3.34 5.46
C PHE A 100 15.37 4.32 4.84
N THR A 101 15.70 5.61 4.91
CA THR A 101 14.87 6.69 4.36
C THR A 101 15.15 6.98 2.89
N GLY A 102 16.17 6.35 2.32
CA GLY A 102 16.53 6.39 0.91
C GLY A 102 15.80 5.37 0.05
N THR A 103 16.51 4.86 -0.95
CA THR A 103 15.95 3.91 -1.93
C THR A 103 16.76 2.61 -1.95
N ILE A 104 16.07 1.47 -1.87
CA ILE A 104 16.65 0.15 -2.14
C ILE A 104 16.06 -0.34 -3.46
N ASN A 105 16.94 -0.61 -4.42
CA ASN A 105 16.62 -1.21 -5.71
C ASN A 105 17.09 -2.66 -5.72
N VAL A 106 16.18 -3.60 -5.96
CA VAL A 106 16.48 -5.01 -6.13
C VAL A 106 16.26 -5.33 -7.60
N GLY A 107 17.35 -5.37 -8.37
CA GLY A 107 17.32 -5.64 -9.80
C GLY A 107 16.93 -7.09 -10.11
N TYR A 108 16.70 -7.44 -11.36
CA TYR A 108 16.17 -8.74 -11.80
C TYR A 108 16.94 -9.94 -11.24
N ARG A 109 18.26 -9.85 -11.09
CA ARG A 109 19.12 -10.87 -10.46
C ARG A 109 19.49 -10.54 -9.01
N GLY A 110 18.77 -9.61 -8.39
CA GLY A 110 18.94 -9.23 -7.01
C GLY A 110 18.14 -10.12 -6.05
N ASP A 111 18.71 -10.37 -4.88
CA ASP A 111 18.06 -11.06 -3.75
C ASP A 111 18.25 -10.22 -2.49
N PHE A 112 17.17 -9.72 -1.93
CA PHE A 112 17.15 -9.07 -0.63
C PHE A 112 16.38 -9.94 0.36
N SER A 113 17.06 -10.41 1.39
CA SER A 113 16.44 -11.28 2.39
C SER A 113 16.61 -10.76 3.81
N ILE A 114 15.54 -10.90 4.58
CA ILE A 114 15.52 -10.70 6.03
C ILE A 114 15.19 -12.04 6.64
N SER A 115 16.13 -12.62 7.39
CA SER A 115 16.00 -13.97 7.95
C SER A 115 16.71 -14.07 9.30
N GLY A 116 16.38 -15.09 10.09
CA GLY A 116 16.99 -15.34 11.39
C GLY A 116 16.05 -15.13 12.56
N GLU A 117 16.54 -15.38 13.76
CA GLU A 117 15.76 -15.21 14.99
C GLU A 117 15.93 -13.77 15.49
N PHE A 118 14.84 -13.03 15.50
CA PHE A 118 14.78 -11.68 16.07
C PHE A 118 13.98 -11.74 17.35
N PRO A 119 14.64 -11.85 18.49
CA PRO A 119 13.95 -11.85 19.76
C PRO A 119 13.46 -10.45 20.03
N SER A 120 12.17 -10.28 20.22
CA SER A 120 11.64 -9.02 20.67
C SER A 120 10.53 -9.18 21.69
N HIS A 121 10.68 -8.52 22.81
CA HIS A 121 9.60 -8.30 23.76
C HIS A 121 8.67 -7.16 23.31
N TYR A 122 9.11 -6.30 22.35
CA TYR A 122 8.43 -5.06 21.97
C TYR A 122 8.33 -4.79 20.47
N GLY A 123 8.44 -5.80 19.62
CA GLY A 123 8.29 -5.62 18.17
C GLY A 123 9.57 -5.15 17.48
N THR A 124 9.87 -5.81 16.39
CA THR A 124 11.01 -5.48 15.52
C THR A 124 10.49 -4.71 14.32
N ILE A 125 11.06 -3.56 14.03
CA ILE A 125 10.67 -2.73 12.90
C ILE A 125 11.78 -2.77 11.85
N PHE A 126 11.39 -3.11 10.63
CA PHE A 126 12.21 -2.92 9.44
C PHE A 126 11.52 -1.81 8.65
N SER A 127 12.16 -0.66 8.49
CA SER A 127 11.57 0.49 7.82
C SER A 127 12.37 0.89 6.59
N ILE A 128 11.72 0.89 5.42
CA ILE A 128 12.30 1.31 4.14
C ILE A 128 11.38 2.33 3.49
N ARG A 129 11.92 3.50 3.13
CA ARG A 129 11.10 4.55 2.51
C ARG A 129 10.72 4.23 1.07
N ASN A 130 11.66 3.79 0.25
CA ASN A 130 11.41 3.44 -1.15
C ASN A 130 12.03 2.08 -1.47
N LEU A 131 11.21 1.15 -1.97
CA LEU A 131 11.61 -0.19 -2.33
C LEU A 131 11.14 -0.51 -3.76
N ASN A 132 12.10 -0.68 -4.67
CA ASN A 132 11.86 -1.08 -6.05
C ASN A 132 12.32 -2.53 -6.25
N ILE A 133 11.46 -3.38 -6.81
CA ILE A 133 11.67 -4.83 -6.88
C ILE A 133 11.43 -5.33 -8.30
N ASP A 134 12.51 -5.67 -8.97
CA ASP A 134 12.51 -6.45 -10.22
C ASP A 134 12.97 -7.90 -9.97
N GLY A 135 13.71 -8.13 -8.89
CA GLY A 135 14.19 -9.43 -8.41
C GLY A 135 13.36 -9.99 -7.27
N THR A 136 14.04 -10.52 -6.24
CA THR A 136 13.39 -11.20 -5.12
C THR A 136 13.63 -10.47 -3.81
N VAL A 137 12.53 -10.26 -3.05
CA VAL A 137 12.57 -9.81 -1.65
C VAL A 137 11.86 -10.82 -0.78
N SER A 138 12.56 -11.32 0.25
CA SER A 138 12.04 -12.30 1.20
C SER A 138 12.16 -11.79 2.63
N VAL A 139 11.03 -11.63 3.31
CA VAL A 139 10.97 -11.18 4.71
C VAL A 139 10.42 -12.32 5.57
N MET A 140 11.33 -13.15 6.07
CA MET A 140 11.03 -14.39 6.79
C MET A 140 11.73 -14.45 8.15
N PRO A 141 11.54 -13.47 9.03
CA PRO A 141 12.15 -13.49 10.35
C PRO A 141 11.40 -14.48 11.26
N SER A 142 12.14 -15.32 11.97
CA SER A 142 11.58 -16.05 13.10
C SER A 142 11.41 -15.09 14.27
N ILE A 143 10.18 -14.72 14.58
CA ILE A 143 9.86 -13.73 15.61
C ILE A 143 9.01 -14.34 16.69
N GLN A 144 9.42 -14.16 17.94
CA GLN A 144 8.68 -14.69 19.09
C GLN A 144 7.44 -13.87 19.48
N ASN A 145 7.19 -12.72 18.84
CA ASN A 145 6.11 -11.83 19.20
C ASN A 145 5.36 -11.29 17.97
N ASN A 146 4.01 -11.26 18.03
CA ASN A 146 3.10 -10.83 16.96
C ASN A 146 3.12 -9.31 16.66
N ALA A 147 4.01 -8.54 17.27
CA ALA A 147 4.06 -7.08 17.12
C ALA A 147 5.02 -6.60 16.02
N SER A 148 5.66 -7.51 15.29
CA SER A 148 6.63 -7.15 14.27
C SER A 148 5.97 -6.93 12.93
N TYR A 149 6.40 -5.90 12.22
CA TYR A 149 5.96 -5.56 10.88
C TYR A 149 7.11 -4.96 10.06
N PHE A 150 6.94 -5.04 8.76
CA PHE A 150 7.84 -4.46 7.77
C PHE A 150 7.21 -3.18 7.23
N GLU A 151 7.77 -2.03 7.58
CA GLU A 151 7.32 -0.73 7.11
C GLU A 151 7.89 -0.43 5.74
N VAL A 152 7.00 -0.12 4.79
CA VAL A 152 7.40 0.36 3.46
C VAL A 152 6.61 1.62 3.13
N GLY A 153 7.30 2.70 2.81
CA GLY A 153 6.67 3.90 2.32
C GLY A 153 6.17 3.71 0.89
N ASN A 154 7.06 3.69 -0.08
CA ASN A 154 6.73 3.46 -1.48
C ASN A 154 7.26 2.10 -1.94
N LEU A 155 6.40 1.33 -2.63
CA LEU A 155 6.74 0.04 -3.20
C LEU A 155 6.46 0.05 -4.71
N ASN A 156 7.45 -0.33 -5.50
CA ASN A 156 7.27 -0.64 -6.92
C ASN A 156 7.66 -2.10 -7.15
N LEU A 157 6.67 -2.95 -7.38
CA LEU A 157 6.87 -4.35 -7.73
C LEU A 157 6.63 -4.53 -9.23
N SER A 158 7.69 -4.85 -9.96
CA SER A 158 7.59 -5.11 -11.39
C SER A 158 6.81 -6.39 -11.70
N LYS A 159 6.58 -6.64 -12.98
CA LYS A 159 5.81 -7.82 -13.42
C LYS A 159 6.48 -9.13 -13.01
N ASP A 160 7.80 -9.19 -13.05
CA ASP A 160 8.59 -10.38 -12.74
C ASP A 160 9.15 -10.36 -11.31
N GLY A 161 8.99 -9.25 -10.60
CA GLY A 161 9.42 -9.08 -9.22
C GLY A 161 8.65 -9.97 -8.25
N MET A 162 9.33 -10.41 -7.20
CA MET A 162 8.76 -11.23 -6.13
C MET A 162 8.99 -10.56 -4.77
N PHE A 163 7.91 -10.38 -4.05
CA PHE A 163 7.93 -9.93 -2.65
C PHE A 163 7.15 -10.92 -1.79
N THR A 164 7.82 -11.56 -0.85
CA THR A 164 7.20 -12.48 0.09
C THR A 164 7.51 -12.09 1.52
N SER A 165 6.51 -11.98 2.36
CA SER A 165 6.65 -11.68 3.78
C SER A 165 5.84 -12.65 4.63
N GLU A 166 6.43 -13.14 5.71
CA GLU A 166 5.74 -13.91 6.76
C GLU A 166 5.20 -13.02 7.89
N ILE A 167 5.56 -11.75 7.89
CA ILE A 167 5.07 -10.74 8.83
C ILE A 167 4.20 -9.70 8.11
N ASP A 168 3.42 -8.97 8.88
CA ASP A 168 2.58 -7.90 8.34
C ASP A 168 3.42 -6.80 7.68
N ILE A 169 2.90 -6.23 6.61
CA ILE A 169 3.46 -5.05 5.94
C ILE A 169 2.67 -3.83 6.42
N GLN A 170 3.36 -2.77 6.78
CA GLN A 170 2.75 -1.51 7.12
C GLN A 170 3.09 -0.43 6.08
N MET A 171 2.07 0.11 5.44
CA MET A 171 2.22 1.30 4.59
C MET A 171 2.36 2.54 5.46
N THR A 172 3.40 3.34 5.20
CA THR A 172 3.73 4.53 6.00
C THR A 172 4.00 5.76 5.12
N GLY A 173 3.85 6.94 5.70
CA GLY A 173 4.30 8.20 5.11
C GLY A 173 3.56 8.62 3.85
N ASN A 174 2.26 8.40 3.75
CA ASN A 174 1.44 8.64 2.56
C ASN A 174 1.99 7.86 1.34
N GLY A 175 2.28 6.59 1.54
CA GLY A 175 2.98 5.74 0.60
C GLY A 175 2.15 5.36 -0.62
N VAL A 176 2.87 5.00 -1.69
CA VAL A 176 2.29 4.52 -2.94
C VAL A 176 2.87 3.15 -3.28
N TYR A 177 1.99 2.15 -3.44
CA TYR A 177 2.35 0.82 -3.92
C TYR A 177 1.91 0.67 -5.37
N ASN A 178 2.87 0.49 -6.27
CA ASN A 178 2.63 0.16 -7.66
C ASN A 178 2.93 -1.33 -7.87
N ILE A 179 1.91 -2.12 -8.14
CA ILE A 179 2.01 -3.58 -8.26
C ILE A 179 1.66 -3.95 -9.69
N TYR A 180 2.62 -4.57 -10.40
CA TYR A 180 2.49 -5.00 -11.80
C TYR A 180 2.48 -6.51 -11.96
N GLY A 181 2.94 -7.26 -10.96
CA GLY A 181 3.03 -8.72 -10.97
C GLY A 181 2.34 -9.35 -9.77
N ASN A 182 1.97 -10.61 -9.89
CA ASN A 182 1.30 -11.40 -8.84
C ASN A 182 2.29 -11.99 -7.81
N GLY A 183 3.54 -11.58 -7.83
CA GLY A 183 4.58 -11.98 -6.88
C GLY A 183 4.49 -11.33 -5.50
N PHE A 184 3.39 -10.63 -5.17
CA PHE A 184 3.22 -9.96 -3.89
C PHE A 184 2.46 -10.85 -2.90
N SER A 185 3.11 -11.22 -1.80
CA SER A 185 2.54 -12.09 -0.76
C SER A 185 2.91 -11.61 0.64
N ALA A 186 1.90 -11.46 1.49
CA ALA A 186 2.06 -11.17 2.92
C ALA A 186 0.80 -11.59 3.69
N PRO A 187 0.89 -11.80 5.02
CA PRO A 187 -0.29 -12.08 5.83
C PRO A 187 -1.30 -10.93 5.80
N ARG A 188 -0.80 -9.68 5.85
CA ARG A 188 -1.64 -8.49 5.97
C ARG A 188 -0.92 -7.25 5.47
N ILE A 189 -1.69 -6.32 4.90
CA ILE A 189 -1.25 -4.93 4.69
C ILE A 189 -1.97 -4.08 5.73
N ARG A 190 -1.19 -3.35 6.53
CA ARG A 190 -1.70 -2.39 7.52
C ARG A 190 -1.56 -0.97 6.99
N ILE A 191 -2.60 -0.18 7.17
CA ILE A 191 -2.61 1.24 6.83
C ILE A 191 -2.36 2.04 8.11
N SER A 192 -1.32 2.85 8.12
CA SER A 192 -0.98 3.67 9.28
C SER A 192 -2.03 4.74 9.55
N GLN A 193 -2.16 5.10 10.82
CA GLN A 193 -3.11 6.09 11.29
C GLN A 193 -2.86 7.47 10.68
N GLY A 194 -3.94 8.13 10.24
CA GLY A 194 -3.91 9.53 9.78
C GLY A 194 -3.20 9.77 8.45
N GLU A 195 -2.77 8.71 7.77
CA GLU A 195 -2.07 8.79 6.49
C GLU A 195 -3.00 8.54 5.31
N SER A 196 -2.60 9.04 4.14
CA SER A 196 -3.30 8.84 2.87
C SER A 196 -2.43 7.99 1.94
N ASN A 197 -2.77 6.72 1.81
CA ASN A 197 -1.99 5.76 1.04
C ASN A 197 -2.71 5.38 -0.26
N VAL A 198 -1.94 4.92 -1.25
CA VAL A 198 -2.45 4.51 -2.57
C VAL A 198 -1.89 3.14 -2.95
N ILE A 199 -2.75 2.25 -3.44
CA ILE A 199 -2.36 1.00 -4.09
C ILE A 199 -2.84 1.03 -5.53
N ASN A 200 -1.91 0.91 -6.47
CA ASN A 200 -2.16 0.82 -7.90
C ASN A 200 -1.99 -0.64 -8.35
N LEU A 201 -3.07 -1.27 -8.78
CA LEU A 201 -3.11 -2.65 -9.27
C LEU A 201 -3.07 -2.64 -10.79
N ASN A 202 -1.87 -2.83 -11.36
CA ASN A 202 -1.61 -2.71 -12.79
C ASN A 202 -1.65 -4.07 -13.54
N GLY A 203 -2.35 -5.06 -12.98
CA GLY A 203 -2.55 -6.39 -13.55
C GLY A 203 -3.65 -7.14 -12.81
N GLU A 204 -3.95 -8.36 -13.24
CA GLU A 204 -5.03 -9.18 -12.72
C GLU A 204 -4.64 -9.90 -11.43
N ASN A 205 -5.56 -9.95 -10.46
CA ASN A 205 -5.48 -10.74 -9.22
C ASN A 205 -4.20 -10.53 -8.40
N LEU A 206 -3.66 -9.31 -8.40
CA LEU A 206 -2.34 -8.98 -7.85
C LEU A 206 -2.24 -9.11 -6.33
N LEU A 207 -3.35 -9.02 -5.59
CA LEU A 207 -3.39 -9.15 -4.14
C LEU A 207 -4.05 -10.45 -3.65
N SER A 208 -4.19 -11.45 -4.52
CA SER A 208 -4.79 -12.76 -4.16
C SER A 208 -4.05 -13.50 -3.03
N ASN A 209 -2.77 -13.21 -2.82
CA ASN A 209 -1.95 -13.80 -1.76
C ASN A 209 -1.91 -12.94 -0.47
N ILE A 210 -2.70 -11.88 -0.39
CA ILE A 210 -2.88 -11.07 0.82
C ILE A 210 -4.17 -11.51 1.49
N LYS A 211 -4.11 -11.87 2.77
CA LYS A 211 -5.32 -12.32 3.49
C LYS A 211 -6.27 -11.18 3.80
N THR A 212 -5.74 -10.02 4.17
CA THR A 212 -6.54 -8.84 4.48
C THR A 212 -5.73 -7.56 4.38
N ILE A 213 -6.43 -6.47 4.09
CA ILE A 213 -5.94 -5.11 4.27
C ILE A 213 -6.69 -4.51 5.45
N ASP A 214 -6.01 -3.91 6.41
CA ASP A 214 -6.65 -3.31 7.58
C ASP A 214 -6.12 -1.91 7.92
N PHE A 215 -6.97 -1.12 8.55
CA PHE A 215 -6.58 0.17 9.13
C PHE A 215 -6.13 -0.01 10.58
N GLN A 216 -4.97 0.53 10.92
CA GLN A 216 -4.49 0.57 12.30
C GLN A 216 -5.30 1.57 13.14
N SER A 217 -5.85 1.12 14.24
CA SER A 217 -6.56 1.77 15.34
C SER A 217 -7.47 2.98 15.09
N TYR A 218 -7.09 4.07 14.46
CA TYR A 218 -7.94 5.27 14.30
C TYR A 218 -7.65 6.00 13.01
N GLY A 219 -8.54 5.84 12.05
CA GLY A 219 -8.56 6.67 10.85
C GLY A 219 -7.36 6.50 9.93
N GLY A 220 -7.61 6.73 8.69
CA GLY A 220 -6.65 6.68 7.61
C GLY A 220 -7.41 6.67 6.31
N TYR A 221 -6.70 6.92 5.25
CA TYR A 221 -7.24 6.86 3.91
C TYR A 221 -6.42 5.89 3.08
N LEU A 222 -7.08 4.93 2.44
CA LEU A 222 -6.48 4.09 1.41
C LEU A 222 -7.25 4.28 0.11
N ARG A 223 -6.56 4.60 -0.96
CA ARG A 223 -7.11 4.55 -2.31
C ARG A 223 -6.58 3.32 -3.05
N ILE A 224 -7.50 2.55 -3.65
CA ILE A 224 -7.17 1.42 -4.53
C ILE A 224 -7.59 1.80 -5.95
N ASN A 225 -6.61 1.83 -6.85
CA ASN A 225 -6.82 2.01 -8.27
C ASN A 225 -6.63 0.65 -8.95
N ALA A 226 -7.71 0.05 -9.44
CA ALA A 226 -7.67 -1.21 -10.17
C ALA A 226 -7.71 -0.95 -11.68
N TYR A 227 -6.63 -1.28 -12.36
CA TYR A 227 -6.49 -1.14 -13.82
C TYR A 227 -6.76 -2.45 -14.57
N ALA A 228 -7.08 -3.53 -13.85
CA ALA A 228 -7.49 -4.83 -14.34
C ALA A 228 -8.36 -5.52 -13.28
N ASP A 229 -8.93 -6.68 -13.59
CA ASP A 229 -9.75 -7.45 -12.66
C ASP A 229 -8.96 -7.89 -11.43
N ASN A 230 -9.48 -7.58 -10.24
CA ASN A 230 -8.83 -7.93 -8.99
C ASN A 230 -9.82 -8.38 -7.92
N ILE A 231 -9.39 -9.37 -7.12
CA ILE A 231 -10.10 -9.87 -5.94
C ILE A 231 -9.22 -9.67 -4.72
N LEU A 232 -9.75 -8.99 -3.71
CA LEU A 232 -9.15 -8.85 -2.39
C LEU A 232 -9.83 -9.83 -1.44
N ASN A 233 -9.06 -10.72 -0.80
CA ASN A 233 -9.63 -11.73 0.11
C ASN A 233 -10.29 -11.13 1.36
N GLY A 234 -9.82 -9.97 1.81
CA GLY A 234 -10.41 -9.31 2.97
C GLY A 234 -10.02 -7.85 3.10
N PHE A 235 -10.93 -7.10 3.69
CA PHE A 235 -10.72 -5.71 4.04
C PHE A 235 -11.39 -5.39 5.38
N THR A 236 -10.67 -4.73 6.28
CA THR A 236 -11.17 -4.40 7.61
C THR A 236 -11.12 -2.91 7.88
N PHE A 237 -12.26 -2.32 8.14
CA PHE A 237 -12.37 -0.94 8.59
C PHE A 237 -12.17 -0.80 10.09
N ASN A 238 -11.60 0.34 10.48
CA ASN A 238 -11.62 0.86 11.83
C ASN A 238 -12.26 2.26 11.85
N SER A 239 -12.46 2.86 13.02
CA SER A 239 -13.08 4.19 13.16
C SER A 239 -12.35 5.27 12.34
N ASN A 240 -13.11 6.14 11.70
CA ASN A 240 -12.65 7.24 10.84
C ASN A 240 -11.83 6.80 9.63
N ALA A 241 -11.95 5.53 9.21
CA ALA A 241 -11.25 5.01 8.05
C ALA A 241 -12.05 5.24 6.77
N LYS A 242 -11.35 5.52 5.68
CA LYS A 242 -11.94 5.73 4.36
C LYS A 242 -11.23 4.90 3.30
N LEU A 243 -12.02 4.21 2.49
CA LEU A 243 -11.54 3.46 1.33
C LEU A 243 -11.95 4.17 0.05
N GLY A 244 -10.99 4.69 -0.70
CA GLY A 244 -11.19 5.21 -2.04
C GLY A 244 -11.08 4.10 -3.08
N ILE A 245 -12.02 4.01 -4.01
CA ILE A 245 -12.05 3.02 -5.09
C ILE A 245 -12.05 3.74 -6.43
N SER A 246 -11.18 3.30 -7.33
CA SER A 246 -11.19 3.67 -8.74
C SER A 246 -10.95 2.41 -9.57
N VAL A 247 -11.88 2.07 -10.47
CA VAL A 247 -11.79 0.89 -11.31
C VAL A 247 -11.85 1.31 -12.77
N SER A 248 -10.92 0.81 -13.59
CA SER A 248 -10.88 1.12 -15.01
C SER A 248 -12.09 0.59 -15.75
N ALA A 249 -12.39 1.20 -16.90
CA ALA A 249 -13.54 0.83 -17.74
C ALA A 249 -13.50 -0.64 -18.16
N GLY A 250 -14.57 -1.37 -17.86
CA GLY A 250 -14.71 -2.77 -18.19
C GLY A 250 -14.07 -3.74 -17.20
N GLU A 251 -13.36 -3.23 -16.21
CA GLU A 251 -12.69 -4.04 -15.18
C GLU A 251 -13.51 -4.12 -13.88
N THR A 252 -13.15 -5.05 -13.02
CA THR A 252 -13.87 -5.34 -11.78
C THR A 252 -12.91 -5.40 -10.56
N LEU A 253 -13.31 -4.80 -9.46
CA LEU A 253 -12.67 -4.98 -8.15
C LEU A 253 -13.68 -5.60 -7.18
N ILE A 254 -13.34 -6.75 -6.59
CA ILE A 254 -14.16 -7.43 -5.60
C ILE A 254 -13.43 -7.48 -4.27
N ILE A 255 -14.13 -7.25 -3.17
CA ILE A 255 -13.68 -7.53 -1.80
C ILE A 255 -14.49 -8.69 -1.26
N ASP A 256 -13.89 -9.88 -1.10
CA ASP A 256 -14.58 -11.09 -0.67
C ASP A 256 -15.14 -10.99 0.74
N ASN A 257 -14.36 -10.43 1.66
CA ASN A 257 -14.75 -10.29 3.07
C ASN A 257 -14.55 -8.87 3.54
N LEU A 258 -15.63 -8.12 3.62
CA LEU A 258 -15.63 -6.78 4.20
C LEU A 258 -15.98 -6.86 5.69
N LYS A 259 -15.12 -6.33 6.55
CA LYS A 259 -15.28 -6.36 8.01
C LYS A 259 -15.14 -4.98 8.63
N ILE A 260 -15.77 -4.84 9.78
CA ILE A 260 -15.58 -3.72 10.69
C ILE A 260 -15.07 -4.29 12.02
N GLU A 261 -13.96 -3.77 12.53
CA GLU A 261 -13.28 -4.38 13.68
C GLU A 261 -14.05 -4.24 15.00
N ASN A 262 -14.81 -3.16 15.17
CA ASN A 262 -15.51 -2.82 16.42
C ASN A 262 -16.95 -2.37 16.18
N THR A 263 -17.85 -2.66 17.13
CA THR A 263 -19.28 -2.26 17.10
C THR A 263 -19.53 -0.77 17.31
N ASN A 264 -18.54 0.02 17.67
CA ASN A 264 -18.66 1.47 17.91
C ASN A 264 -17.89 2.30 16.88
N VAL A 265 -17.76 1.79 15.67
CA VAL A 265 -17.06 2.47 14.58
C VAL A 265 -17.90 3.62 14.05
N SER A 266 -17.29 4.77 13.89
CA SER A 266 -17.92 5.97 13.35
C SER A 266 -17.12 6.56 12.18
N ASN A 267 -17.81 7.28 11.29
CA ASN A 267 -17.22 8.00 10.16
C ASN A 267 -16.42 7.10 9.21
N VAL A 268 -16.96 5.94 8.88
CA VAL A 268 -16.40 5.02 7.89
C VAL A 268 -17.05 5.29 6.54
N ALA A 269 -16.25 5.34 5.48
CA ALA A 269 -16.77 5.59 4.15
C ALA A 269 -16.06 4.75 3.07
N ILE A 270 -16.81 4.41 2.02
CA ILE A 270 -16.28 3.97 0.73
C ILE A 270 -16.53 5.11 -0.26
N GLU A 271 -15.45 5.61 -0.84
CA GLU A 271 -15.45 6.73 -1.78
C GLU A 271 -15.14 6.20 -3.18
N PHE A 272 -16.05 6.39 -4.12
CA PHE A 272 -15.92 5.92 -5.49
C PHE A 272 -15.50 7.06 -6.40
N TYR A 273 -14.35 6.91 -7.04
CA TYR A 273 -13.79 7.89 -7.96
C TYR A 273 -13.96 7.42 -9.39
N ASP A 274 -14.44 8.31 -10.25
CA ASP A 274 -14.68 8.04 -11.67
C ASP A 274 -15.57 6.79 -11.89
N TYR A 275 -16.65 6.74 -11.12
CA TYR A 275 -17.53 5.57 -10.95
C TYR A 275 -18.14 5.02 -12.24
N THR A 276 -18.16 5.78 -13.32
CA THR A 276 -18.86 5.40 -14.54
C THR A 276 -18.14 4.33 -15.38
N ASN A 277 -16.90 3.95 -14.99
CA ASN A 277 -16.01 3.20 -15.87
C ASN A 277 -15.88 1.72 -15.54
N GLY A 278 -15.80 1.34 -14.27
CA GLY A 278 -15.63 -0.04 -13.84
C GLY A 278 -16.62 -0.51 -12.79
N SER A 279 -16.53 -1.77 -12.39
CA SER A 279 -17.42 -2.40 -11.43
C SER A 279 -16.73 -2.62 -10.09
N PHE A 280 -17.45 -2.39 -8.99
CA PHE A 280 -17.01 -2.74 -7.64
C PHE A 280 -18.05 -3.64 -6.98
N GLY A 281 -17.58 -4.70 -6.31
CA GLY A 281 -18.45 -5.63 -5.62
C GLY A 281 -17.88 -6.12 -4.29
N ILE A 282 -18.74 -6.71 -3.47
CA ILE A 282 -18.38 -7.41 -2.22
C ILE A 282 -18.97 -8.81 -2.21
N GLY A 283 -18.18 -9.78 -1.73
CA GLY A 283 -18.58 -11.20 -1.67
C GLY A 283 -19.57 -11.55 -0.54
N ASP A 284 -19.95 -10.58 0.30
CA ASP A 284 -20.87 -10.81 1.41
C ASP A 284 -22.34 -10.67 0.97
N SER A 285 -23.15 -11.72 1.18
CA SER A 285 -24.57 -11.77 0.82
C SER A 285 -25.50 -11.07 1.81
N ASP A 286 -25.04 -10.82 3.05
CA ASP A 286 -25.90 -10.37 4.15
C ASP A 286 -25.92 -8.84 4.32
N VAL A 287 -25.31 -8.10 3.40
CA VAL A 287 -25.30 -6.64 3.42
C VAL A 287 -26.43 -6.06 2.58
N TRP A 288 -26.90 -4.85 2.92
CA TRP A 288 -27.86 -4.09 2.09
C TRP A 288 -27.63 -2.59 2.17
N ILE A 289 -28.23 -1.87 1.24
CA ILE A 289 -28.17 -0.40 1.19
C ILE A 289 -29.40 0.22 1.84
N GLU A 290 -29.16 1.18 2.73
CA GLU A 290 -30.17 2.05 3.31
C GLU A 290 -29.81 3.51 3.06
N GLY A 291 -30.52 4.16 2.14
CA GLY A 291 -30.16 5.47 1.63
C GLY A 291 -28.84 5.44 0.86
N ASN A 292 -27.85 6.22 1.30
CA ASN A 292 -26.50 6.24 0.73
C ASN A 292 -25.49 5.57 1.68
N ARG A 293 -25.91 4.53 2.38
CA ARG A 293 -25.08 3.79 3.33
C ARG A 293 -25.21 2.29 3.12
N LEU A 294 -24.10 1.59 3.19
CA LEU A 294 -24.03 0.14 3.27
C LEU A 294 -24.22 -0.27 4.73
N TYR A 295 -25.19 -1.12 5.02
CA TYR A 295 -25.38 -1.70 6.34
C TYR A 295 -24.70 -3.07 6.40
N ILE A 296 -23.92 -3.29 7.44
CA ILE A 296 -23.21 -4.54 7.72
C ILE A 296 -23.79 -5.15 9.01
N PRO A 297 -24.67 -6.17 8.89
CA PRO A 297 -25.37 -6.74 10.02
C PRO A 297 -24.49 -7.36 11.09
N SER A 298 -23.40 -7.97 10.67
CA SER A 298 -22.47 -8.67 11.58
C SER A 298 -21.90 -7.77 12.68
N THR A 299 -21.87 -6.45 12.46
CA THR A 299 -21.36 -5.47 13.41
C THR A 299 -22.34 -4.36 13.74
N ASP A 300 -23.58 -4.42 13.19
CA ASP A 300 -24.62 -3.38 13.33
C ASP A 300 -24.08 -1.98 12.97
N THR A 301 -23.42 -1.88 11.82
CA THR A 301 -22.70 -0.65 11.44
C THR A 301 -23.06 -0.21 10.04
N TYR A 302 -23.04 1.10 9.82
CA TYR A 302 -23.21 1.74 8.52
C TYR A 302 -21.90 2.29 7.99
N VAL A 303 -21.66 2.08 6.69
CA VAL A 303 -20.54 2.64 5.92
C VAL A 303 -21.12 3.63 4.92
N ASP A 304 -20.70 4.88 4.95
CA ASP A 304 -21.13 5.90 4.01
C ASP A 304 -20.62 5.59 2.60
N LEU A 305 -21.50 5.76 1.58
CA LEU A 305 -21.16 5.57 0.17
C LEU A 305 -21.17 6.94 -0.52
N ILE A 306 -20.02 7.33 -1.09
CA ILE A 306 -19.84 8.64 -1.71
C ILE A 306 -19.30 8.44 -3.12
N ALA A 307 -19.97 8.96 -4.14
CA ALA A 307 -19.48 8.95 -5.52
C ALA A 307 -18.92 10.33 -5.91
N TYR A 308 -17.81 10.33 -6.61
CA TYR A 308 -17.18 11.51 -7.18
C TYR A 308 -17.12 11.42 -8.71
N ASP A 309 -17.26 12.54 -9.39
CA ASP A 309 -16.93 12.68 -10.80
C ASP A 309 -15.41 12.76 -11.03
N ALA A 310 -15.00 12.87 -12.30
CA ALA A 310 -13.60 12.98 -12.69
C ALA A 310 -12.94 14.29 -12.17
N GLU A 311 -13.74 15.33 -11.93
CA GLU A 311 -13.32 16.62 -11.39
C GLU A 311 -13.24 16.62 -9.85
N GLY A 312 -13.67 15.53 -9.19
CA GLY A 312 -13.67 15.39 -7.74
C GLY A 312 -14.87 16.01 -7.03
N SER A 313 -15.95 16.32 -7.77
CA SER A 313 -17.20 16.80 -7.17
C SER A 313 -18.08 15.62 -6.76
N VAL A 314 -18.77 15.76 -5.62
CA VAL A 314 -19.69 14.73 -5.14
C VAL A 314 -20.90 14.63 -6.07
N LEU A 315 -21.17 13.42 -6.55
CA LEU A 315 -22.33 13.12 -7.37
C LEU A 315 -23.57 12.88 -6.51
N SER A 316 -24.71 13.38 -6.96
CA SER A 316 -26.00 13.07 -6.37
C SER A 316 -26.64 11.89 -7.05
N GLY A 317 -27.07 10.90 -6.27
CA GLY A 317 -27.67 9.69 -6.82
C GLY A 317 -28.15 8.73 -5.75
N ILE A 318 -28.58 7.55 -6.18
CA ILE A 318 -29.09 6.49 -5.32
C ILE A 318 -28.25 5.23 -5.56
N TRP A 319 -27.77 4.66 -4.48
CA TRP A 319 -27.06 3.39 -4.49
C TRP A 319 -28.02 2.21 -4.42
N SER A 320 -27.68 1.13 -5.11
CA SER A 320 -28.31 -0.18 -5.00
C SER A 320 -27.26 -1.29 -5.09
N LEU A 321 -27.62 -2.49 -4.67
CA LEU A 321 -26.81 -3.70 -4.85
C LEU A 321 -27.52 -4.64 -5.83
N ASP A 322 -26.73 -5.30 -6.67
CA ASP A 322 -27.17 -6.37 -7.56
C ASP A 322 -26.41 -7.65 -7.17
N TRP A 323 -27.16 -8.64 -6.68
CA TRP A 323 -26.62 -9.92 -6.25
C TRP A 323 -26.69 -10.96 -7.36
N ASP A 324 -25.54 -11.43 -7.85
CA ASP A 324 -25.44 -12.43 -8.92
C ASP A 324 -25.37 -13.89 -8.43
N GLY A 325 -25.45 -14.11 -7.12
CA GLY A 325 -25.29 -15.42 -6.47
C GLY A 325 -23.91 -15.61 -5.83
N TYR A 326 -22.96 -14.71 -6.09
CA TYR A 326 -21.59 -14.74 -5.53
C TYR A 326 -21.14 -13.38 -5.03
N THR A 327 -21.56 -12.30 -5.69
CA THR A 327 -21.07 -10.94 -5.42
C THR A 327 -22.22 -9.95 -5.42
N ASN A 328 -22.22 -9.05 -4.46
CA ASN A 328 -23.05 -7.84 -4.45
C ASN A 328 -22.32 -6.73 -5.21
N SER A 329 -22.73 -6.47 -6.43
CA SER A 329 -22.21 -5.36 -7.24
C SER A 329 -22.89 -4.05 -6.88
N PHE A 330 -22.10 -3.00 -6.66
CA PHE A 330 -22.62 -1.67 -6.36
C PHE A 330 -23.06 -0.97 -7.63
N ILE A 331 -24.30 -0.47 -7.65
CA ILE A 331 -24.86 0.30 -8.75
C ILE A 331 -25.21 1.69 -8.22
N PHE A 332 -24.68 2.72 -8.86
CA PHE A 332 -25.00 4.10 -8.59
C PHE A 332 -25.85 4.69 -9.71
N ASN A 333 -27.09 5.05 -9.40
CA ASN A 333 -28.00 5.73 -10.32
C ASN A 333 -27.92 7.24 -10.08
N GLN A 334 -27.16 7.94 -10.90
CA GLN A 334 -27.04 9.39 -10.81
C GLN A 334 -28.39 10.06 -11.06
N THR A 335 -28.84 10.89 -10.14
CA THR A 335 -30.01 11.73 -10.35
C THR A 335 -29.61 12.94 -11.19
N VAL A 336 -29.80 12.81 -12.51
CA VAL A 336 -29.71 13.97 -13.40
C VAL A 336 -30.94 14.82 -13.14
N PRO A 337 -30.83 16.13 -12.81
CA PRO A 337 -31.98 17.00 -12.77
C PRO A 337 -32.71 16.90 -14.11
N GLU A 338 -33.98 16.47 -14.10
CA GLU A 338 -34.70 16.26 -15.35
C GLU A 338 -34.62 17.53 -16.21
N PRO A 339 -34.24 17.42 -17.50
CA PRO A 339 -34.18 18.56 -18.41
C PRO A 339 -35.50 19.29 -18.50
N ALA A 340 -36.62 18.59 -18.18
CA ALA A 340 -37.96 19.13 -18.07
C ALA A 340 -38.09 20.27 -17.05
N VAL A 341 -37.40 20.20 -15.89
CA VAL A 341 -37.46 21.28 -14.89
C VAL A 341 -36.78 22.54 -15.41
N PHE A 342 -35.62 22.41 -16.06
CA PHE A 342 -34.94 23.53 -16.72
C PHE A 342 -35.74 24.06 -17.91
N ALA A 343 -36.32 23.17 -18.73
CA ALA A 343 -37.17 23.56 -19.86
C ALA A 343 -38.45 24.30 -19.40
N VAL A 344 -39.10 23.86 -18.31
CA VAL A 344 -40.26 24.52 -17.74
C VAL A 344 -39.90 25.88 -17.14
N VAL A 345 -38.80 26.00 -16.43
CA VAL A 345 -38.32 27.27 -15.87
C VAL A 345 -37.89 28.23 -16.96
N LEU A 346 -37.12 27.80 -17.95
CA LEU A 346 -36.72 28.64 -19.09
C LEU A 346 -37.90 28.97 -19.98
N GLY A 347 -38.80 28.02 -20.25
CA GLY A 347 -40.01 28.21 -21.01
C GLY A 347 -40.98 29.19 -20.31
N GLY A 348 -41.14 29.08 -18.97
CA GLY A 348 -41.92 29.97 -18.14
C GLY A 348 -41.37 31.40 -18.12
N LEU A 349 -40.05 31.56 -18.01
CA LEU A 349 -39.36 32.84 -18.09
C LEU A 349 -39.50 33.49 -19.48
N ALA A 350 -39.33 32.72 -20.55
CA ALA A 350 -39.55 33.21 -21.91
C ALA A 350 -40.96 33.66 -22.17
N LEU A 351 -41.96 32.89 -21.70
CA LEU A 351 -43.38 33.23 -21.78
C LEU A 351 -43.69 34.52 -20.99
N PHE A 352 -43.16 34.65 -19.77
CA PHE A 352 -43.33 35.84 -18.95
C PHE A 352 -42.71 37.08 -19.60
N CYS A 353 -41.56 36.97 -20.20
CA CYS A 353 -40.91 38.06 -20.95
C CYS A 353 -41.74 38.45 -22.21
N ALA A 354 -42.26 37.46 -22.91
CA ALA A 354 -43.12 37.70 -24.09
C ALA A 354 -44.44 38.41 -23.73
N LEU A 355 -45.11 38.01 -22.65
CA LEU A 355 -46.30 38.61 -22.16
C LEU A 355 -46.07 40.06 -21.63
N ARG A 356 -44.95 40.30 -21.00
CA ARG A 356 -44.53 41.63 -20.53
C ARG A 356 -44.28 42.61 -21.68
N ASN A 357 -43.67 42.12 -22.78
CA ASN A 357 -43.43 42.94 -23.96
C ASN A 357 -44.70 43.26 -24.77
N ARG A 358 -45.74 42.41 -24.74
CA ARG A 358 -47.05 42.70 -25.38
C ARG A 358 -47.87 43.78 -24.68
N ARG A 359 -47.60 44.07 -23.40
CA ARG A 359 -48.31 45.07 -22.61
C ARG A 359 -47.76 46.49 -22.68
N ARG A 360 -46.72 46.71 -23.48
CA ARG A 360 -46.24 48.10 -23.72
C ARG A 360 -47.14 48.77 -24.73
N PRO A 361 -47.95 49.79 -24.34
CA PRO A 361 -48.75 50.54 -25.29
C PRO A 361 -47.83 51.26 -26.28
N ARG A 362 -48.09 51.09 -27.58
CA ARG A 362 -47.48 51.91 -28.62
C ARG A 362 -47.96 53.35 -28.37
N SER A 363 -47.08 54.18 -27.84
CA SER A 363 -47.27 55.61 -27.87
C SER A 363 -47.17 56.08 -29.31
N ARG A 364 -48.27 56.64 -29.81
CA ARG A 364 -48.27 57.43 -31.05
C ARG A 364 -47.69 58.82 -30.76
#